data_5bf34a2cd11d7787021eb4bdd414f1c2
#
_entry.id   5bf34a2cd11d7787021eb4bdd414f1c2
#
_cell.length_a   1.000
_cell.length_b   1.000
_cell.length_c   1.000
_cell.angle_alpha   90.00
_cell.angle_beta   90.00
_cell.angle_gamma   90.00
#
_symmetry.space_group_name_H-M   'P 1'
#
loop_
_entity.id
_entity.type
_entity.pdbx_description
1 polymer ?
#
loop_
_entity_poly.entity_id
_entity_poly.type
_entity_poly.pdbx_seq_one_letter_code
_entity_poly.pdbx_strand_id
1 'polypeptide(L)'
;MCTEQKTRQIVDCPHRRSFLKASGAMTAMAFVGAGAFNTAAHADALTKAQRDKLSPEDILSLMKKGNKRFYTGKREDHNFLAQQRASAKGQYPAAVLLTCIDSRAPAETIMDLRIGDIFNSRVAGNVENFDILGSMEFACKLSGAKVILVMGHTGCGAIKGVSTTPSSAIGKN
;
A
#
# COMPACT_ATOMS: atom_id res chain seq x y z
N MET A 1 25.56 -26.80 9.64
CA MET A 1 24.92 -28.12 9.83
C MET A 1 23.51 -27.83 10.32
N CYS A 2 22.58 -27.57 9.40
CA CYS A 2 21.15 -27.36 9.68
C CYS A 2 20.41 -28.47 9.00
N THR A 3 19.99 -29.43 9.79
CA THR A 3 19.02 -30.44 9.39
C THR A 3 17.92 -30.45 10.44
N GLU A 4 16.76 -29.91 10.07
CA GLU A 4 15.49 -30.50 10.51
C GLU A 4 14.34 -29.92 9.69
N GLN A 5 13.91 -30.70 8.70
CA GLN A 5 12.65 -30.50 8.00
C GLN A 5 11.51 -30.85 8.95
N LYS A 6 10.83 -29.83 9.48
CA LYS A 6 9.60 -30.02 10.25
C LYS A 6 8.42 -29.95 9.30
N THR A 7 7.88 -31.12 9.00
CA THR A 7 6.66 -31.35 8.22
C THR A 7 5.54 -30.44 8.72
N ARG A 8 5.01 -29.57 7.85
CA ARG A 8 3.81 -28.78 8.14
C ARG A 8 2.62 -29.71 8.28
N GLN A 9 2.14 -29.90 9.49
CA GLN A 9 0.81 -30.46 9.71
C GLN A 9 -0.23 -29.42 9.30
N ILE A 10 -1.02 -29.76 8.28
CA ILE A 10 -2.21 -29.00 7.92
C ILE A 10 -3.24 -29.26 9.01
N VAL A 11 -3.49 -28.25 9.83
CA VAL A 11 -4.55 -28.31 10.84
C VAL A 11 -5.89 -28.20 10.12
N ASP A 12 -6.57 -29.31 9.98
CA ASP A 12 -7.93 -29.38 9.45
C ASP A 12 -8.90 -28.84 10.53
N CYS A 13 -9.53 -27.70 10.27
CA CYS A 13 -10.50 -27.08 11.17
C CYS A 13 -11.93 -27.47 10.75
N PRO A 14 -12.53 -28.52 11.30
CA PRO A 14 -13.84 -29.02 10.88
C PRO A 14 -15.01 -28.09 11.22
N HIS A 15 -14.81 -27.09 12.09
CA HIS A 15 -15.89 -26.18 12.53
C HIS A 15 -16.27 -25.09 11.53
N ARG A 16 -15.49 -24.83 10.50
CA ARG A 16 -15.85 -23.80 9.48
C ARG A 16 -16.92 -24.26 8.49
N ARG A 17 -17.10 -25.56 8.29
CA ARG A 17 -18.10 -26.09 7.34
C ARG A 17 -19.51 -26.25 7.91
N SER A 18 -19.67 -26.28 9.22
CA SER A 18 -20.99 -26.44 9.88
C SER A 18 -21.78 -25.15 10.00
N PHE A 19 -21.14 -23.99 9.91
CA PHE A 19 -21.83 -22.69 10.04
C PHE A 19 -22.62 -22.29 8.79
N LEU A 20 -22.33 -22.88 7.63
CA LEU A 20 -22.96 -22.52 6.35
C LEU A 20 -24.20 -23.36 6.01
N LYS A 21 -24.62 -24.32 6.86
CA LYS A 21 -25.77 -25.19 6.59
C LYS A 21 -27.03 -24.88 7.39
N ALA A 22 -27.02 -23.85 8.25
CA ALA A 22 -28.12 -23.56 9.16
C ALA A 22 -28.88 -22.25 8.87
N SER A 23 -28.90 -21.76 7.64
CA SER A 23 -29.70 -20.56 7.30
C SER A 23 -30.48 -20.79 6.00
N GLY A 24 -31.36 -21.74 6.04
CA GLY A 24 -32.40 -21.93 5.04
C GLY A 24 -33.75 -22.00 5.74
N ALA A 25 -34.43 -20.89 5.91
CA ALA A 25 -35.85 -20.68 5.89
C ALA A 25 -36.28 -19.48 6.77
N MET A 26 -37.17 -18.70 6.21
CA MET A 26 -38.03 -17.65 6.77
C MET A 26 -37.56 -16.21 6.59
N THR A 27 -38.20 -15.50 5.82
CA THR A 27 -39.42 -14.71 5.80
C THR A 27 -39.19 -13.45 4.96
N ALA A 28 -39.95 -13.33 3.90
CA ALA A 28 -40.14 -12.08 3.18
C ALA A 28 -40.85 -11.09 4.11
N MET A 29 -40.18 -10.00 4.46
CA MET A 29 -40.82 -8.78 4.93
C MET A 29 -40.30 -7.62 4.13
N ALA A 30 -41.20 -7.02 3.37
CA ALA A 30 -41.01 -5.77 2.67
C ALA A 30 -40.67 -4.66 3.67
N PHE A 31 -39.48 -4.08 3.53
CA PHE A 31 -39.17 -2.74 4.04
C PHE A 31 -38.91 -1.83 2.85
N VAL A 32 -39.95 -1.08 2.54
CA VAL A 32 -39.90 0.12 1.72
C VAL A 32 -39.24 1.21 2.57
N GLY A 33 -38.15 1.79 2.06
CA GLY A 33 -37.70 3.11 2.48
C GLY A 33 -36.58 3.18 3.50
N ALA A 34 -35.34 3.02 3.04
CA ALA A 34 -34.20 3.78 3.52
C ALA A 34 -33.19 3.86 2.37
N GLY A 35 -32.85 5.08 1.96
CA GLY A 35 -31.91 5.33 0.89
C GLY A 35 -30.62 4.53 1.11
N ALA A 36 -30.36 3.60 0.24
CA ALA A 36 -29.07 2.94 0.16
C ALA A 36 -28.04 4.02 -0.17
N PHE A 37 -27.35 4.52 0.84
CA PHE A 37 -26.04 5.15 0.63
C PHE A 37 -25.15 4.05 0.07
N ASN A 38 -25.13 4.00 -1.25
CA ASN A 38 -24.21 3.13 -2.00
C ASN A 38 -22.82 3.75 -1.86
N THR A 39 -22.18 3.55 -0.70
CA THR A 39 -20.74 3.73 -0.57
C THR A 39 -20.11 2.59 -1.36
N ALA A 40 -20.08 2.76 -2.69
CA ALA A 40 -19.25 1.92 -3.53
C ALA A 40 -17.82 2.13 -3.04
N ALA A 41 -17.33 1.22 -2.19
CA ALA A 41 -15.92 1.15 -1.85
C ALA A 41 -15.17 1.11 -3.18
N HIS A 42 -14.32 2.11 -3.43
CA HIS A 42 -13.58 2.22 -4.69
C HIS A 42 -12.71 0.97 -4.87
N ALA A 43 -13.22 0.05 -5.69
CA ALA A 43 -12.57 -1.24 -5.98
C ALA A 43 -11.56 -1.16 -7.13
N ASP A 44 -11.48 -0.01 -7.81
CA ASP A 44 -10.76 0.11 -9.07
C ASP A 44 -9.32 0.57 -8.86
N ALA A 45 -8.36 -0.29 -9.23
CA ALA A 45 -6.98 0.12 -9.45
C ALA A 45 -6.89 1.04 -10.68
N LEU A 46 -5.86 1.91 -10.75
CA LEU A 46 -5.62 2.75 -11.92
C LEU A 46 -5.47 1.91 -13.18
N THR A 47 -6.19 2.28 -14.22
CA THR A 47 -5.97 1.74 -15.56
C THR A 47 -4.85 2.53 -16.26
N LYS A 48 -4.23 1.90 -17.28
CA LYS A 48 -3.21 2.59 -18.10
C LYS A 48 -3.74 3.92 -18.68
N ALA A 49 -4.95 3.90 -19.22
CA ALA A 49 -5.55 5.09 -19.83
C ALA A 49 -5.81 6.22 -18.82
N GLN A 50 -6.19 5.89 -17.59
CA GLN A 50 -6.35 6.88 -16.51
C GLN A 50 -4.99 7.44 -16.10
N ARG A 51 -3.99 6.57 -15.80
CA ARG A 51 -2.65 6.98 -15.44
C ARG A 51 -2.02 7.89 -16.51
N ASP A 52 -2.15 7.53 -17.80
CA ASP A 52 -1.53 8.26 -18.90
C ASP A 52 -2.10 9.68 -19.07
N LYS A 53 -3.32 9.93 -18.63
CA LYS A 53 -3.96 11.26 -18.63
C LYS A 53 -3.50 12.16 -17.50
N LEU A 54 -2.96 11.61 -16.40
CA LEU A 54 -2.54 12.41 -15.26
C LEU A 54 -1.24 13.17 -15.58
N SER A 55 -1.20 14.45 -15.26
CA SER A 55 0.05 15.22 -15.19
C SER A 55 0.80 14.93 -13.87
N PRO A 56 2.09 15.25 -13.76
CA PRO A 56 2.81 15.19 -12.48
C PRO A 56 2.12 16.01 -11.38
N GLU A 57 1.58 17.17 -11.73
CA GLU A 57 0.86 18.09 -10.81
C GLU A 57 -0.44 17.44 -10.31
N ASP A 58 -1.19 16.75 -11.18
CA ASP A 58 -2.40 16.01 -10.81
C ASP A 58 -2.06 14.93 -9.79
N ILE A 59 -0.98 14.16 -10.03
CA ILE A 59 -0.53 13.08 -9.15
C ILE A 59 -0.16 13.63 -7.78
N LEU A 60 0.62 14.71 -7.72
CA LEU A 60 0.97 15.37 -6.45
C LEU A 60 -0.27 15.92 -5.72
N SER A 61 -1.23 16.46 -6.47
CA SER A 61 -2.50 16.94 -5.91
C SER A 61 -3.30 15.80 -5.29
N LEU A 62 -3.39 14.65 -5.97
CA LEU A 62 -4.06 13.46 -5.45
C LEU A 62 -3.42 12.97 -4.15
N MET A 63 -2.08 12.89 -4.08
CA MET A 63 -1.36 12.50 -2.87
C MET A 63 -1.60 13.49 -1.72
N LYS A 64 -1.54 14.79 -1.97
CA LYS A 64 -1.83 15.82 -0.96
C LYS A 64 -3.26 15.72 -0.43
N LYS A 65 -4.25 15.47 -1.31
CA LYS A 65 -5.65 15.25 -0.91
C LYS A 65 -5.80 13.99 -0.05
N GLY A 66 -5.15 12.90 -0.41
CA GLY A 66 -5.15 11.67 0.37
C GLY A 66 -4.50 11.86 1.74
N ASN A 67 -3.34 12.52 1.80
CA ASN A 67 -2.71 12.86 3.07
C ASN A 67 -3.62 13.75 3.95
N LYS A 68 -4.34 14.70 3.35
CA LYS A 68 -5.33 15.51 4.08
C LYS A 68 -6.43 14.62 4.68
N ARG A 69 -6.96 13.65 3.94
CA ARG A 69 -7.95 12.71 4.47
C ARG A 69 -7.39 11.91 5.63
N PHE A 70 -6.13 11.45 5.52
CA PHE A 70 -5.46 10.70 6.58
C PHE A 70 -5.38 11.50 7.89
N TYR A 71 -4.78 12.70 7.89
CA TYR A 71 -4.58 13.44 9.13
C TYR A 71 -5.87 14.08 9.68
N THR A 72 -6.94 14.19 8.87
CA THR A 72 -8.26 14.62 9.35
C THR A 72 -9.17 13.45 9.79
N GLY A 73 -8.67 12.20 9.75
CA GLY A 73 -9.45 11.03 10.11
C GLY A 73 -10.58 10.68 9.14
N LYS A 74 -10.54 11.21 7.90
CA LYS A 74 -11.59 11.04 6.87
C LYS A 74 -11.10 10.19 5.70
N ARG A 75 -10.36 9.11 5.99
CA ARG A 75 -9.87 8.18 4.98
C ARG A 75 -11.02 7.55 4.19
N GLU A 76 -10.72 7.22 2.93
CA GLU A 76 -11.63 6.44 2.10
C GLU A 76 -11.75 5.00 2.63
N ASP A 77 -12.88 4.37 2.37
CA ASP A 77 -13.06 2.95 2.65
C ASP A 77 -12.44 2.13 1.51
N HIS A 78 -11.42 1.34 1.83
CA HIS A 78 -10.62 0.58 0.88
C HIS A 78 -10.99 -0.90 0.90
N ASN A 79 -11.56 -1.41 -0.19
CA ASN A 79 -11.68 -2.85 -0.39
C ASN A 79 -10.38 -3.42 -1.00
N PHE A 80 -9.37 -3.68 -0.17
CA PHE A 80 -8.05 -4.12 -0.61
C PHE A 80 -8.08 -5.43 -1.43
N LEU A 81 -8.98 -6.37 -1.11
CA LEU A 81 -9.10 -7.60 -1.88
C LEU A 81 -9.67 -7.36 -3.28
N ALA A 82 -10.61 -6.43 -3.43
CA ALA A 82 -11.12 -6.04 -4.73
C ALA A 82 -10.05 -5.30 -5.54
N GLN A 83 -9.30 -4.38 -4.93
CA GLN A 83 -8.19 -3.67 -5.57
C GLN A 83 -7.08 -4.62 -6.01
N GLN A 84 -6.72 -5.62 -5.19
CA GLN A 84 -5.76 -6.66 -5.54
C GLN A 84 -6.23 -7.45 -6.77
N ARG A 85 -7.50 -7.86 -6.81
CA ARG A 85 -8.06 -8.56 -7.97
C ARG A 85 -8.08 -7.70 -9.23
N ALA A 86 -8.41 -6.40 -9.08
CA ALA A 86 -8.44 -5.47 -10.21
C ALA A 86 -7.04 -5.24 -10.81
N SER A 87 -5.99 -5.24 -9.99
CA SER A 87 -4.60 -5.05 -10.44
C SER A 87 -3.87 -6.35 -10.81
N ALA A 88 -4.49 -7.53 -10.67
CA ALA A 88 -3.83 -8.83 -10.86
C ALA A 88 -3.30 -9.07 -12.30
N LYS A 89 -3.95 -8.49 -13.32
CA LYS A 89 -3.57 -8.65 -14.73
C LYS A 89 -2.60 -7.58 -15.23
N GLY A 90 -2.33 -6.56 -14.44
CA GLY A 90 -1.45 -5.45 -14.78
C GLY A 90 -1.53 -4.33 -13.76
N GLN A 91 -0.41 -3.64 -13.57
CA GLN A 91 -0.31 -2.50 -12.66
C GLN A 91 0.13 -1.26 -13.44
N TYR A 92 -0.46 -0.12 -13.12
CA TYR A 92 -0.19 1.15 -13.78
C TYR A 92 0.03 2.27 -12.75
N PRO A 93 1.05 2.13 -11.88
CA PRO A 93 1.32 3.10 -10.84
C PRO A 93 1.66 4.46 -11.42
N ALA A 94 1.14 5.51 -10.79
CA ALA A 94 1.37 6.88 -11.23
C ALA A 94 2.69 7.46 -10.73
N ALA A 95 3.20 6.93 -9.61
CA ALA A 95 4.41 7.40 -8.96
C ALA A 95 5.23 6.26 -8.35
N VAL A 96 6.48 6.57 -7.99
CA VAL A 96 7.30 5.78 -7.08
C VAL A 96 7.65 6.62 -5.86
N LEU A 97 7.48 6.03 -4.66
CA LEU A 97 7.81 6.69 -3.39
C LEU A 97 9.06 6.05 -2.78
N LEU A 98 10.02 6.87 -2.38
CA LEU A 98 11.12 6.47 -1.52
C LEU A 98 10.81 6.92 -0.09
N THR A 99 10.66 5.96 0.82
CA THR A 99 10.30 6.22 2.21
C THR A 99 11.20 5.46 3.19
N CYS A 100 11.13 5.83 4.47
CA CYS A 100 11.80 5.08 5.51
C CYS A 100 11.11 3.74 5.77
N ILE A 101 11.89 2.73 6.20
CA ILE A 101 11.34 1.45 6.69
C ILE A 101 10.58 1.59 8.01
N ASP A 102 10.56 2.76 8.63
CA ASP A 102 9.87 2.99 9.91
C ASP A 102 8.42 2.49 9.86
N SER A 103 8.08 1.58 10.78
CA SER A 103 6.78 0.91 10.80
C SER A 103 5.59 1.86 11.03
N ARG A 104 5.85 3.07 11.52
CA ARG A 104 4.85 4.10 11.79
C ARG A 104 4.57 4.99 10.59
N ALA A 105 5.35 4.85 9.49
CA ALA A 105 5.27 5.69 8.30
C ALA A 105 4.98 4.89 7.01
N PRO A 106 3.92 4.07 6.95
CA PRO A 106 3.53 3.38 5.72
C PRO A 106 2.93 4.39 4.73
N ALA A 107 3.60 4.58 3.60
CA ALA A 107 3.27 5.64 2.64
C ALA A 107 1.84 5.52 2.08
N GLU A 108 1.40 4.32 1.74
CA GLU A 108 0.07 4.06 1.20
C GLU A 108 -1.03 4.49 2.20
N THR A 109 -0.80 4.21 3.48
CA THR A 109 -1.74 4.59 4.55
C THR A 109 -1.76 6.10 4.76
N ILE A 110 -0.57 6.74 4.81
CA ILE A 110 -0.42 8.17 5.05
C ILE A 110 -0.94 9.01 3.88
N MET A 111 -0.81 8.49 2.67
CA MET A 111 -1.31 9.15 1.46
C MET A 111 -2.71 8.68 1.06
N ASP A 112 -3.33 7.79 1.86
CA ASP A 112 -4.67 7.23 1.61
C ASP A 112 -4.82 6.73 0.17
N LEU A 113 -3.87 5.87 -0.25
CA LEU A 113 -3.74 5.33 -1.61
C LEU A 113 -4.22 3.88 -1.69
N ARG A 114 -4.54 3.45 -2.90
CA ARG A 114 -5.03 2.12 -3.22
C ARG A 114 -3.89 1.19 -3.64
N ILE A 115 -4.14 -0.11 -3.58
CA ILE A 115 -3.23 -1.11 -4.17
C ILE A 115 -3.12 -0.84 -5.67
N GLY A 116 -1.89 -0.67 -6.15
CA GLY A 116 -1.58 -0.41 -7.56
C GLY A 116 -1.44 1.06 -7.94
N ASP A 117 -1.73 2.02 -7.05
CA ASP A 117 -1.60 3.44 -7.36
C ASP A 117 -0.15 3.93 -7.42
N ILE A 118 0.74 3.31 -6.63
CA ILE A 118 2.17 3.68 -6.54
C ILE A 118 3.08 2.45 -6.45
N PHE A 119 4.34 2.63 -6.85
CA PHE A 119 5.44 1.80 -6.39
C PHE A 119 5.96 2.31 -5.05
N ASN A 120 6.33 1.40 -4.16
CA ASN A 120 6.81 1.77 -2.84
C ASN A 120 8.20 1.18 -2.60
N SER A 121 9.20 2.05 -2.45
CA SER A 121 10.58 1.71 -2.15
C SER A 121 10.90 2.20 -0.74
N ARG A 122 11.40 1.32 0.14
CA ARG A 122 11.63 1.65 1.54
C ARG A 122 13.01 1.19 2.01
N VAL A 123 13.71 2.11 2.66
CA VAL A 123 15.02 1.85 3.25
C VAL A 123 15.20 2.70 4.50
N ALA A 124 16.02 2.27 5.46
CA ALA A 124 16.29 3.03 6.68
C ALA A 124 16.80 4.44 6.34
N GLY A 125 16.12 5.47 6.87
CA GLY A 125 16.47 6.87 6.61
C GLY A 125 16.16 7.37 5.20
N ASN A 126 15.42 6.60 4.40
CA ASN A 126 15.03 6.89 3.01
C ASN A 126 16.20 7.40 2.12
N VAL A 127 17.40 6.84 2.34
CA VAL A 127 18.58 7.11 1.50
C VAL A 127 18.56 6.26 0.24
N GLU A 128 19.07 6.79 -0.85
CA GLU A 128 19.22 6.04 -2.09
C GLU A 128 20.45 5.13 -2.06
N ASN A 129 20.40 4.08 -2.87
CA ASN A 129 21.51 3.22 -3.25
C ASN A 129 21.26 2.71 -4.67
N PHE A 130 22.19 1.94 -5.24
CA PHE A 130 22.06 1.46 -6.62
C PHE A 130 20.80 0.65 -6.87
N ASP A 131 20.37 -0.19 -5.94
CA ASP A 131 19.16 -1.01 -6.09
C ASP A 131 17.90 -0.16 -6.06
N ILE A 132 17.87 0.85 -5.19
CA ILE A 132 16.78 1.82 -5.12
C ILE A 132 16.71 2.65 -6.41
N LEU A 133 17.86 3.15 -6.89
CA LEU A 133 17.91 3.92 -8.14
C LEU A 133 17.45 3.08 -9.34
N GLY A 134 17.95 1.84 -9.46
CA GLY A 134 17.49 0.91 -10.50
C GLY A 134 15.98 0.63 -10.44
N SER A 135 15.43 0.51 -9.23
CA SER A 135 13.98 0.35 -9.03
C SER A 135 13.19 1.59 -9.47
N MET A 136 13.71 2.80 -9.21
CA MET A 136 13.10 4.05 -9.66
C MET A 136 13.17 4.20 -11.19
N GLU A 137 14.29 3.82 -11.80
CA GLU A 137 14.42 3.82 -13.26
C GLU A 137 13.42 2.85 -13.90
N PHE A 138 13.28 1.64 -13.36
CA PHE A 138 12.25 0.68 -13.78
C PHE A 138 10.86 1.29 -13.67
N ALA A 139 10.53 1.90 -12.53
CA ALA A 139 9.23 2.51 -12.29
C ALA A 139 8.92 3.62 -13.31
N CYS A 140 9.87 4.50 -13.57
CA CYS A 140 9.65 5.65 -14.45
C CYS A 140 9.75 5.26 -15.93
N LYS A 141 10.83 4.57 -16.33
CA LYS A 141 11.14 4.32 -17.74
C LYS A 141 10.35 3.16 -18.34
N LEU A 142 10.18 2.08 -17.58
CA LEU A 142 9.52 0.88 -18.09
C LEU A 142 8.04 0.81 -17.69
N SER A 143 7.71 1.19 -16.47
CA SER A 143 6.33 1.11 -15.98
C SER A 143 5.55 2.41 -16.14
N GLY A 144 6.22 3.52 -16.45
CA GLY A 144 5.62 4.81 -16.80
C GLY A 144 5.10 5.61 -15.62
N ALA A 145 5.64 5.43 -14.43
CA ALA A 145 5.44 6.34 -13.31
C ALA A 145 6.00 7.72 -13.66
N LYS A 146 5.26 8.79 -13.31
CA LYS A 146 5.59 10.15 -13.73
C LYS A 146 6.16 11.01 -12.62
N VAL A 147 6.16 10.50 -11.38
CA VAL A 147 6.61 11.24 -10.19
C VAL A 147 7.49 10.33 -9.34
N ILE A 148 8.61 10.86 -8.88
CA ILE A 148 9.40 10.31 -7.78
C ILE A 148 9.16 11.21 -6.57
N LEU A 149 8.63 10.65 -5.49
CA LEU A 149 8.41 11.36 -4.23
C LEU A 149 9.30 10.77 -3.14
N VAL A 150 10.17 11.59 -2.55
CA VAL A 150 10.96 11.21 -1.37
C VAL A 150 10.26 11.74 -0.13
N MET A 151 9.83 10.84 0.76
CA MET A 151 9.08 11.19 1.95
C MET A 151 9.83 10.77 3.21
N GLY A 152 10.32 11.76 3.94
CA GLY A 152 10.87 11.59 5.29
C GLY A 152 9.78 11.67 6.36
N HIS A 153 10.18 11.43 7.62
CA HIS A 153 9.31 11.55 8.78
C HIS A 153 10.08 12.08 10.00
N THR A 154 9.37 12.66 10.94
CA THR A 154 9.95 13.12 12.21
C THR A 154 10.36 11.95 13.10
N GLY A 155 11.39 12.15 13.94
CA GLY A 155 11.83 11.13 14.87
C GLY A 155 12.45 9.88 14.23
N CYS A 156 13.03 10.02 13.03
CA CYS A 156 13.69 8.93 12.32
C CYS A 156 14.89 8.39 13.11
N GLY A 157 14.81 7.11 13.52
CA GLY A 157 15.89 6.45 14.28
C GLY A 157 17.17 6.29 13.47
N ALA A 158 17.06 6.01 12.16
CA ALA A 158 18.21 5.86 11.28
C ALA A 158 19.01 7.19 11.16
N ILE A 159 18.33 8.31 10.94
CA ILE A 159 18.98 9.63 10.86
C ILE A 159 19.60 10.01 12.21
N LYS A 160 18.88 9.79 13.32
CA LYS A 160 19.44 10.01 14.67
C LYS A 160 20.67 9.14 14.94
N GLY A 161 20.62 7.87 14.55
CA GLY A 161 21.74 6.94 14.74
C GLY A 161 23.00 7.42 14.00
N VAL A 162 22.89 7.84 12.76
CA VAL A 162 24.04 8.37 11.99
C VAL A 162 24.61 9.63 12.62
N SER A 163 23.76 10.56 13.07
CA SER A 163 24.22 11.83 13.67
C SER A 163 24.83 11.66 15.06
N THR A 164 24.59 10.55 15.77
CA THR A 164 25.12 10.29 17.11
C THR A 164 26.24 9.26 17.16
N THR A 165 26.41 8.48 16.08
CA THR A 165 27.44 7.44 16.02
C THR A 165 28.71 8.00 15.37
N PRO A 166 29.89 7.89 16.03
CA PRO A 166 31.15 8.30 15.41
C PRO A 166 31.38 7.54 14.09
N SER A 167 31.89 8.23 13.07
CA SER A 167 32.16 7.68 11.74
C SER A 167 32.98 6.39 11.75
N SER A 168 33.81 6.19 12.79
CA SER A 168 34.63 5.00 13.00
C SER A 168 33.86 3.74 13.40
N ALA A 169 32.60 3.87 13.79
CA ALA A 169 31.75 2.75 14.22
C ALA A 169 30.80 2.24 13.11
N ILE A 170 30.69 2.99 12.01
CA ILE A 170 29.84 2.62 10.86
C ILE A 170 30.69 1.80 9.89
N GLY A 171 30.33 0.53 9.69
CA GLY A 171 30.99 -0.33 8.67
C GLY A 171 32.05 -1.32 9.20
N LYS A 172 32.04 -1.65 10.49
CA LYS A 172 32.94 -2.66 11.09
C LYS A 172 32.23 -4.01 11.39
N ASN A 173 31.22 -4.37 10.61
CA ASN A 173 30.62 -5.72 10.68
C ASN A 173 30.70 -6.39 9.32
#